data_7f99ee6e259775c830647bc093afcac4
#
_entry.id   7f99ee6e259775c830647bc093afcac4
#
_cell.length_a   1.000
_cell.length_b   1.000
_cell.length_c   1.000
_cell.angle_alpha   90.00
_cell.angle_beta   90.00
_cell.angle_gamma   90.00
#
_symmetry.space_group_name_H-M   'P 1'
#
loop_
_entity.id
_entity.type
_entity.pdbx_description
1 polymer ?
#
loop_
_entity_poly.entity_id
_entity_poly.type
_entity_poly.pdbx_seq_one_letter_code
_entity_poly.pdbx_strand_id
1 'polypeptide(L)'
;ADIFYRKVNLEHAGASTVNLGQATVLIILSVMPIMAYAAPQVAFFGVHPVSPIMVAVYLIGLHNAHSIRQEPMWQPKETPGLRVEAEDIENDPRSTALLATLFAGLVLIVGACGWVVGETGLALSSTLGISQGVVGALGTAIVTSLPELVTTIAAVRRDALQLAIGGIIGGNMFDA
;
A
#
# COMPACT_ATOMS: atom_id res chain seq x y z
N ALA A 1 10.81 11.04 0.26
CA ALA A 1 11.83 10.36 -0.53
C ALA A 1 12.76 11.37 -1.21
N ASP A 2 12.27 12.39 -1.91
CA ASP A 2 13.05 13.41 -2.63
C ASP A 2 14.09 14.14 -1.75
N ILE A 3 13.78 14.39 -0.50
CA ILE A 3 14.69 15.06 0.45
C ILE A 3 15.94 14.20 0.69
N PHE A 4 15.77 12.88 0.68
CA PHE A 4 16.84 11.93 0.99
C PHE A 4 17.54 11.35 -0.24
N TYR A 5 16.91 11.45 -1.42
CA TYR A 5 17.44 10.88 -2.65
C TYR A 5 17.37 11.89 -3.80
N ARG A 6 18.49 12.59 -4.03
CA ARG A 6 18.60 13.67 -5.03
C ARG A 6 19.24 13.22 -6.35
N LYS A 7 19.53 11.93 -6.50
CA LYS A 7 20.28 11.42 -7.67
C LYS A 7 19.42 11.28 -8.92
N VAL A 8 18.12 11.05 -8.76
CA VAL A 8 17.17 10.78 -9.85
C VAL A 8 15.85 11.47 -9.57
N ASN A 9 15.16 11.88 -10.63
CA ASN A 9 13.78 12.37 -10.52
C ASN A 9 12.86 11.20 -10.18
N LEU A 10 12.31 11.21 -8.96
CA LEU A 10 11.44 10.13 -8.46
C LEU A 10 10.11 10.07 -9.20
N GLU A 11 9.59 11.20 -9.71
CA GLU A 11 8.38 11.22 -10.54
C GLU A 11 8.62 10.43 -11.84
N HIS A 12 9.78 10.61 -12.47
CA HIS A 12 10.17 9.85 -13.65
C HIS A 12 10.35 8.37 -13.33
N ALA A 13 11.00 8.05 -12.21
CA ALA A 13 11.21 6.66 -11.78
C ALA A 13 9.89 5.95 -11.45
N GLY A 14 8.93 6.69 -10.86
CA GLY A 14 7.61 6.17 -10.50
C GLY A 14 6.62 6.06 -11.64
N ALA A 15 6.92 6.70 -12.78
CA ALA A 15 6.00 6.78 -13.91
C ALA A 15 5.96 5.48 -14.73
N SER A 16 5.82 4.33 -14.10
CA SER A 16 5.55 3.06 -14.79
C SER A 16 4.04 2.92 -15.06
N THR A 17 3.68 2.19 -16.13
CA THR A 17 2.27 1.92 -16.45
C THR A 17 1.55 1.20 -15.31
N VAL A 18 2.25 0.32 -14.59
CA VAL A 18 1.72 -0.38 -13.40
C VAL A 18 1.38 0.61 -12.29
N ASN A 19 2.31 1.50 -11.93
CA ASN A 19 2.10 2.48 -10.87
C ASN A 19 0.97 3.46 -11.21
N LEU A 20 0.84 3.88 -12.46
CA LEU A 20 -0.26 4.74 -12.93
C LEU A 20 -1.60 4.01 -12.85
N GLY A 21 -1.65 2.75 -13.25
CA GLY A 21 -2.84 1.91 -13.12
C GLY A 21 -3.27 1.74 -11.66
N GLN A 22 -2.33 1.40 -10.78
CA GLN A 22 -2.59 1.28 -9.35
C GLN A 22 -3.02 2.61 -8.71
N ALA A 23 -2.40 3.73 -9.08
CA ALA A 23 -2.79 5.05 -8.60
C ALA A 23 -4.23 5.40 -9.01
N THR A 24 -4.64 5.03 -10.23
CA THR A 24 -6.02 5.20 -10.69
C THR A 24 -7.00 4.39 -9.84
N VAL A 25 -6.70 3.14 -9.55
CA VAL A 25 -7.51 2.28 -8.68
C VAL A 25 -7.58 2.86 -7.27
N LEU A 26 -6.46 3.33 -6.71
CA LEU A 26 -6.42 3.99 -5.41
C LEU A 26 -7.34 5.21 -5.34
N ILE A 27 -7.32 6.07 -6.37
CA ILE A 27 -8.23 7.23 -6.44
C ILE A 27 -9.69 6.78 -6.41
N ILE A 28 -10.04 5.76 -7.21
CA ILE A 28 -11.41 5.22 -7.25
C ILE A 28 -11.80 4.71 -5.85
N LEU A 29 -10.96 3.88 -5.24
CA LEU A 29 -11.22 3.31 -3.91
C LEU A 29 -11.35 4.39 -2.84
N SER A 30 -10.53 5.45 -2.88
CA SER A 30 -10.59 6.56 -1.92
C SER A 30 -11.87 7.42 -2.05
N VAL A 31 -12.42 7.53 -3.26
CA VAL A 31 -13.65 8.31 -3.50
C VAL A 31 -14.92 7.52 -3.14
N MET A 32 -14.90 6.19 -3.27
CA MET A 32 -16.08 5.34 -3.05
C MET A 32 -16.68 5.46 -1.63
N PRO A 33 -15.93 5.47 -0.52
CA PRO A 33 -16.49 5.68 0.82
C PRO A 33 -17.15 7.06 0.97
N ILE A 34 -16.57 8.09 0.35
CA ILE A 34 -17.14 9.45 0.37
C ILE A 34 -18.48 9.47 -0.35
N MET A 35 -18.56 8.82 -1.51
CA MET A 35 -19.81 8.66 -2.25
C MET A 35 -20.84 7.85 -1.46
N ALA A 36 -20.42 6.78 -0.80
CA ALA A 36 -21.30 5.96 0.05
C ALA A 36 -21.86 6.77 1.23
N TYR A 37 -21.04 7.62 1.85
CA TYR A 37 -21.48 8.50 2.92
C TYR A 37 -22.50 9.54 2.45
N ALA A 38 -22.35 10.07 1.25
CA ALA A 38 -23.26 11.05 0.65
C ALA A 38 -24.55 10.42 0.07
N ALA A 39 -24.56 9.11 -0.17
CA ALA A 39 -25.70 8.38 -0.72
C ALA A 39 -26.71 7.97 0.39
N PRO A 40 -27.96 7.57 0.02
CA PRO A 40 -28.88 6.99 0.99
C PRO A 40 -28.26 5.79 1.69
N GLN A 41 -28.40 5.76 3.03
CA GLN A 41 -27.83 4.70 3.86
C GLN A 41 -28.65 3.40 3.69
N VAL A 42 -28.24 2.57 2.75
CA VAL A 42 -28.87 1.27 2.45
C VAL A 42 -27.91 0.16 2.85
N ALA A 43 -28.38 -0.83 3.58
CA ALA A 43 -27.59 -2.00 3.95
C ALA A 43 -28.35 -3.29 3.58
N PHE A 44 -27.65 -4.25 2.98
CA PHE A 44 -28.14 -5.61 2.75
C PHE A 44 -27.35 -6.54 3.68
N PHE A 45 -28.05 -7.27 4.52
CA PHE A 45 -27.43 -8.14 5.54
C PHE A 45 -26.40 -7.42 6.44
N GLY A 46 -26.65 -6.13 6.73
CA GLY A 46 -25.74 -5.32 7.55
C GLY A 46 -24.50 -4.78 6.81
N VAL A 47 -24.38 -5.00 5.50
CA VAL A 47 -23.28 -4.54 4.68
C VAL A 47 -23.77 -3.49 3.67
N HIS A 48 -23.06 -2.37 3.58
CA HIS A 48 -23.34 -1.35 2.57
C HIS A 48 -22.93 -1.88 1.18
N PRO A 49 -23.72 -1.68 0.10
CA PRO A 49 -23.43 -2.20 -1.24
C PRO A 49 -22.07 -1.77 -1.81
N VAL A 50 -21.57 -0.62 -1.39
CA VAL A 50 -20.26 -0.10 -1.81
C VAL A 50 -19.12 -1.01 -1.33
N SER A 51 -19.23 -1.65 -0.16
CA SER A 51 -18.16 -2.50 0.36
C SER A 51 -17.79 -3.67 -0.57
N PRO A 52 -18.72 -4.53 -1.02
CA PRO A 52 -18.38 -5.59 -1.96
C PRO A 52 -17.92 -5.03 -3.33
N ILE A 53 -18.40 -3.86 -3.75
CA ILE A 53 -17.95 -3.22 -4.98
C ILE A 53 -16.48 -2.77 -4.81
N MET A 54 -16.09 -2.20 -3.66
CA MET A 54 -14.69 -1.84 -3.36
C MET A 54 -13.78 -3.06 -3.44
N VAL A 55 -14.18 -4.18 -2.83
CA VAL A 55 -13.42 -5.44 -2.93
C VAL A 55 -13.27 -5.88 -4.39
N ALA A 56 -14.34 -5.82 -5.19
CA ALA A 56 -14.28 -6.16 -6.60
C ALA A 56 -13.33 -5.23 -7.38
N VAL A 57 -13.42 -3.91 -7.17
CA VAL A 57 -12.51 -2.92 -7.80
C VAL A 57 -11.06 -3.18 -7.41
N TYR A 58 -10.80 -3.49 -6.14
CA TYR A 58 -9.47 -3.83 -5.65
C TYR A 58 -8.90 -5.07 -6.35
N LEU A 59 -9.69 -6.16 -6.42
CA LEU A 59 -9.26 -7.41 -7.06
C LEU A 59 -9.03 -7.25 -8.57
N ILE A 60 -9.90 -6.48 -9.25
CA ILE A 60 -9.71 -6.13 -10.67
C ILE A 60 -8.43 -5.30 -10.82
N GLY A 61 -8.19 -4.33 -9.93
CA GLY A 61 -6.99 -3.52 -9.92
C GLY A 61 -5.71 -4.36 -9.78
N LEU A 62 -5.69 -5.33 -8.86
CA LEU A 62 -4.58 -6.27 -8.71
C LEU A 62 -4.36 -7.14 -9.95
N HIS A 63 -5.44 -7.66 -10.51
CA HIS A 63 -5.36 -8.46 -11.74
C HIS A 63 -4.79 -7.65 -12.91
N ASN A 64 -5.27 -6.42 -13.11
CA ASN A 64 -4.78 -5.52 -14.14
C ASN A 64 -3.31 -5.15 -13.91
N ALA A 65 -2.90 -4.86 -12.67
CA ALA A 65 -1.51 -4.55 -12.34
C ALA A 65 -0.58 -5.73 -12.66
N HIS A 66 -1.03 -6.96 -12.37
CA HIS A 66 -0.28 -8.16 -12.74
C HIS A 66 -0.15 -8.34 -14.26
N SER A 67 -1.24 -8.17 -15.00
CA SER A 67 -1.24 -8.26 -16.46
C SER A 67 -0.34 -7.20 -17.13
N ILE A 68 -0.45 -5.93 -16.69
CA ILE A 68 0.37 -4.82 -17.19
C ILE A 68 1.86 -5.07 -16.91
N ARG A 69 2.19 -5.71 -15.78
CA ARG A 69 3.59 -6.03 -15.44
C ARG A 69 4.20 -7.02 -16.41
N GLN A 70 3.42 -7.98 -16.89
CA GLN A 70 3.90 -8.98 -17.85
C GLN A 70 4.17 -8.38 -19.23
N GLU A 71 3.31 -7.46 -19.69
CA GLU A 71 3.42 -6.80 -20.99
C GLU A 71 3.16 -5.29 -20.84
N PRO A 72 4.13 -4.52 -20.34
CA PRO A 72 3.93 -3.08 -20.13
C PRO A 72 3.84 -2.35 -21.46
N MET A 73 2.79 -1.54 -21.66
CA MET A 73 2.60 -0.73 -22.86
C MET A 73 3.72 0.29 -23.07
N TRP A 74 4.35 0.76 -22.00
CA TRP A 74 5.55 1.61 -22.00
C TRP A 74 6.29 1.48 -20.66
N GLN A 75 7.57 1.80 -20.71
CA GLN A 75 8.43 1.85 -19.53
C GLN A 75 9.15 3.21 -19.48
N PRO A 76 9.48 3.72 -18.30
CA PRO A 76 10.31 4.91 -18.19
C PRO A 76 11.63 4.71 -18.94
N LYS A 77 12.07 5.71 -19.69
CA LYS A 77 13.35 5.65 -20.38
C LYS A 77 14.48 5.53 -19.35
N GLU A 78 15.37 4.57 -19.55
CA GLU A 78 16.57 4.44 -18.73
C GLU A 78 17.43 5.70 -18.81
N THR A 79 17.81 6.20 -17.68
CA THR A 79 18.72 7.35 -17.53
C THR A 79 19.88 6.96 -16.63
N PRO A 80 21.04 7.67 -16.68
CA PRO A 80 22.12 7.42 -15.75
C PRO A 80 21.60 7.58 -14.30
N GLY A 81 21.47 6.48 -13.58
CA GLY A 81 20.93 6.42 -12.21
C GLY A 81 19.52 5.84 -12.08
N LEU A 82 18.76 5.71 -13.17
CA LEU A 82 17.54 4.92 -13.21
C LEU A 82 17.81 3.64 -14.00
N ARG A 83 18.02 2.54 -13.31
CA ARG A 83 17.94 1.21 -13.90
C ARG A 83 16.49 0.79 -13.83
N VAL A 84 15.90 0.40 -14.98
CA VAL A 84 14.68 -0.40 -14.94
C VAL A 84 15.10 -1.67 -14.19
N GLU A 85 14.53 -1.88 -13.02
CA GLU A 85 14.70 -3.13 -12.30
C GLU A 85 14.21 -4.24 -13.23
N ALA A 86 15.13 -4.81 -14.01
CA ALA A 86 14.92 -6.17 -14.45
C ALA A 86 14.62 -6.91 -13.13
N GLU A 87 13.48 -7.58 -13.03
CA GLU A 87 13.28 -8.55 -11.98
C GLU A 87 14.43 -9.55 -12.13
N ASP A 88 15.58 -9.23 -11.55
CA ASP A 88 16.49 -10.24 -11.11
C ASP A 88 15.70 -11.04 -10.09
N ILE A 89 14.89 -11.95 -10.61
CA ILE A 89 14.49 -13.15 -9.89
C ILE A 89 15.81 -13.89 -9.74
N GLU A 90 16.69 -13.26 -8.98
CA GLU A 90 17.87 -13.89 -8.49
C GLU A 90 17.33 -15.10 -7.75
N ASN A 91 17.68 -16.29 -8.21
CA ASN A 91 17.28 -17.54 -7.60
C ASN A 91 17.69 -17.47 -6.13
N ASP A 92 16.78 -17.00 -5.27
CA ASP A 92 16.99 -16.97 -3.84
C ASP A 92 17.25 -18.44 -3.43
N PRO A 93 18.44 -18.77 -2.90
CA PRO A 93 18.79 -20.14 -2.56
C PRO A 93 17.89 -20.73 -1.46
N ARG A 94 17.05 -19.89 -0.83
CA ARG A 94 16.13 -20.30 0.21
C ARG A 94 14.95 -21.08 -0.39
N SER A 95 14.53 -22.15 0.27
CA SER A 95 13.38 -22.92 -0.16
C SER A 95 12.09 -22.10 -0.04
N THR A 96 11.16 -22.29 -0.96
CA THR A 96 9.83 -21.65 -0.92
C THR A 96 9.11 -21.89 0.41
N ALA A 97 9.28 -23.08 1.01
CA ALA A 97 8.71 -23.40 2.31
C ALA A 97 9.29 -22.54 3.45
N LEU A 98 10.59 -22.27 3.44
CA LEU A 98 11.22 -21.37 4.42
C LEU A 98 10.71 -19.93 4.25
N LEU A 99 10.65 -19.45 3.01
CA LEU A 99 10.13 -18.11 2.72
C LEU A 99 8.66 -17.97 3.15
N ALA A 100 7.83 -18.96 2.85
CA ALA A 100 6.42 -18.96 3.27
C ALA A 100 6.27 -18.98 4.80
N THR A 101 7.10 -19.75 5.51
CA THR A 101 7.09 -19.81 6.98
C THR A 101 7.52 -18.48 7.59
N LEU A 102 8.60 -17.87 7.08
CA LEU A 102 9.05 -16.54 7.51
C LEU A 102 7.98 -15.49 7.25
N PHE A 103 7.37 -15.50 6.06
CA PHE A 103 6.28 -14.59 5.70
C PHE A 103 5.10 -14.75 6.66
N ALA A 104 4.62 -15.98 6.88
CA ALA A 104 3.53 -16.25 7.82
C ALA A 104 3.86 -15.78 9.25
N GLY A 105 5.08 -16.03 9.72
CA GLY A 105 5.55 -15.55 11.03
C GLY A 105 5.54 -14.01 11.13
N LEU A 106 6.00 -13.32 10.10
CA LEU A 106 5.97 -11.85 10.04
C LEU A 106 4.54 -11.31 10.00
N VAL A 107 3.64 -11.93 9.24
CA VAL A 107 2.22 -11.54 9.19
C VAL A 107 1.59 -11.66 10.58
N LEU A 108 1.86 -12.74 11.32
CA LEU A 108 1.34 -12.93 12.67
C LEU A 108 1.89 -11.86 13.64
N ILE A 109 3.18 -11.53 13.56
CA ILE A 109 3.78 -10.49 14.39
C ILE A 109 3.16 -9.13 14.08
N VAL A 110 3.06 -8.75 12.80
CA VAL A 110 2.45 -7.48 12.38
C VAL A 110 0.99 -7.42 12.81
N GLY A 111 0.22 -8.50 12.64
CA GLY A 111 -1.17 -8.58 13.08
C GLY A 111 -1.32 -8.40 14.61
N ALA A 112 -0.45 -9.04 15.40
CA ALA A 112 -0.44 -8.87 16.85
C ALA A 112 -0.08 -7.44 17.25
N CYS A 113 0.92 -6.82 16.62
CA CYS A 113 1.26 -5.42 16.84
C CYS A 113 0.11 -4.47 16.48
N GLY A 114 -0.55 -4.70 15.34
CA GLY A 114 -1.71 -3.92 14.91
C GLY A 114 -2.87 -4.01 15.91
N TRP A 115 -3.14 -5.20 16.43
CA TRP A 115 -4.14 -5.38 17.47
C TRP A 115 -3.79 -4.59 18.76
N VAL A 116 -2.54 -4.67 19.22
CA VAL A 116 -2.08 -3.90 20.40
C VAL A 116 -2.21 -2.39 20.15
N VAL A 117 -1.87 -1.90 18.96
CA VAL A 117 -2.04 -0.49 18.57
C VAL A 117 -3.52 -0.09 18.65
N GLY A 118 -4.42 -0.92 18.13
CA GLY A 118 -5.86 -0.68 18.18
C GLY A 118 -6.40 -0.58 19.61
N GLU A 119 -6.09 -1.57 20.45
CA GLU A 119 -6.49 -1.58 21.87
C GLU A 119 -5.91 -0.37 22.64
N THR A 120 -4.65 -0.04 22.38
CA THR A 120 -4.01 1.13 23.01
C THR A 120 -4.67 2.42 22.58
N GLY A 121 -5.04 2.54 21.29
CA GLY A 121 -5.77 3.69 20.76
C GLY A 121 -7.13 3.87 21.43
N LEU A 122 -7.89 2.78 21.60
CA LEU A 122 -9.18 2.81 22.29
C LEU A 122 -9.02 3.21 23.77
N ALA A 123 -8.05 2.65 24.47
CA ALA A 123 -7.75 2.99 25.86
C ALA A 123 -7.32 4.47 26.00
N LEU A 124 -6.50 4.98 25.09
CA LEU A 124 -6.06 6.37 25.05
C LEU A 124 -7.24 7.33 24.84
N SER A 125 -8.14 7.00 23.90
CA SER A 125 -9.35 7.76 23.65
C SER A 125 -10.20 7.89 24.91
N SER A 126 -10.44 6.79 25.62
CA SER A 126 -11.24 6.78 26.85
C SER A 126 -10.57 7.52 28.00
N THR A 127 -9.25 7.42 28.15
CA THR A 127 -8.49 8.03 29.26
C THR A 127 -8.34 9.54 29.08
N LEU A 128 -8.10 10.00 27.84
CA LEU A 128 -7.88 11.42 27.54
C LEU A 128 -9.18 12.17 27.19
N GLY A 129 -10.31 11.47 27.06
CA GLY A 129 -11.58 12.07 26.63
C GLY A 129 -11.55 12.60 25.19
N ILE A 130 -10.64 12.09 24.35
CA ILE A 130 -10.51 12.46 22.95
C ILE A 130 -11.38 11.51 22.12
N SER A 131 -12.04 12.01 21.07
CA SER A 131 -12.87 11.15 20.24
C SER A 131 -12.04 10.04 19.58
N GLN A 132 -12.62 8.83 19.48
CA GLN A 132 -11.99 7.68 18.82
C GLN A 132 -11.59 8.00 17.36
N GLY A 133 -12.40 8.83 16.67
CA GLY A 133 -12.08 9.28 15.31
C GLY A 133 -10.78 10.08 15.24
N VAL A 134 -10.52 10.96 16.20
CA VAL A 134 -9.27 11.75 16.26
C VAL A 134 -8.08 10.84 16.59
N VAL A 135 -8.22 9.94 17.57
CA VAL A 135 -7.14 8.99 17.92
C VAL A 135 -6.84 8.06 16.76
N GLY A 136 -7.87 7.54 16.07
CA GLY A 136 -7.71 6.68 14.90
C GLY A 136 -7.08 7.43 13.73
N ALA A 137 -7.63 8.60 13.35
CA ALA A 137 -7.17 9.34 12.18
C ALA A 137 -5.76 9.91 12.34
N LEU A 138 -5.35 10.35 13.51
CA LEU A 138 -4.04 10.97 13.74
C LEU A 138 -3.05 10.01 14.40
N GLY A 139 -3.44 9.39 15.52
CA GLY A 139 -2.54 8.55 16.31
C GLY A 139 -2.28 7.20 15.62
N THR A 140 -3.36 6.45 15.38
CA THR A 140 -3.25 5.09 14.81
C THR A 140 -2.71 5.15 13.39
N ALA A 141 -3.18 6.09 12.54
CA ALA A 141 -2.71 6.21 11.17
C ALA A 141 -1.19 6.50 11.08
N ILE A 142 -0.67 7.39 11.93
CA ILE A 142 0.78 7.65 11.97
C ILE A 142 1.56 6.38 12.30
N VAL A 143 1.14 5.64 13.34
CA VAL A 143 1.84 4.43 13.79
C VAL A 143 1.79 3.32 12.74
N THR A 144 0.63 3.12 12.10
CA THR A 144 0.47 2.08 11.07
C THR A 144 1.21 2.41 9.78
N SER A 145 1.49 3.69 9.49
CA SER A 145 2.29 4.10 8.32
C SER A 145 3.81 4.03 8.55
N LEU A 146 4.29 3.75 9.77
CA LEU A 146 5.73 3.61 10.02
C LEU A 146 6.37 2.43 9.28
N PRO A 147 5.76 1.24 9.17
CA PRO A 147 6.31 0.14 8.37
C PRO A 147 6.50 0.52 6.90
N GLU A 148 5.54 1.21 6.28
CA GLU A 148 5.64 1.68 4.90
C GLU A 148 6.79 2.68 4.73
N LEU A 149 6.97 3.57 5.70
CA LEU A 149 8.09 4.51 5.69
C LEU A 149 9.44 3.77 5.73
N VAL A 150 9.58 2.76 6.61
CA VAL A 150 10.81 1.97 6.74
C VAL A 150 11.09 1.17 5.47
N THR A 151 10.10 0.49 4.91
CA THR A 151 10.25 -0.30 3.68
C THR A 151 10.56 0.58 2.48
N THR A 152 9.92 1.75 2.38
CA THR A 152 10.20 2.74 1.33
C THR A 152 11.64 3.26 1.42
N ILE A 153 12.10 3.63 2.62
CA ILE A 153 13.49 4.09 2.82
C ILE A 153 14.48 2.95 2.48
N ALA A 154 14.17 1.71 2.87
CA ALA A 154 15.02 0.56 2.57
C ALA A 154 15.10 0.30 1.05
N ALA A 155 13.98 0.39 0.32
CA ALA A 155 13.94 0.26 -1.13
C ALA A 155 14.74 1.38 -1.82
N VAL A 156 14.54 2.64 -1.42
CA VAL A 156 15.28 3.80 -1.96
C VAL A 156 16.80 3.65 -1.73
N ARG A 157 17.22 3.16 -0.56
CA ARG A 157 18.64 2.93 -0.26
C ARG A 157 19.27 1.81 -1.11
N ARG A 158 18.46 0.94 -1.68
CA ARG A 158 18.89 -0.14 -2.58
C ARG A 158 18.74 0.25 -4.05
N ASP A 159 18.47 1.53 -4.34
CA ASP A 159 18.17 2.05 -5.67
C ASP A 159 16.92 1.40 -6.33
N ALA A 160 16.07 0.70 -5.54
CA ALA A 160 14.84 0.05 -5.95
C ALA A 160 13.65 1.06 -5.95
N LEU A 161 13.73 2.05 -6.84
CA LEU A 161 12.82 3.20 -6.82
C LEU A 161 11.40 2.85 -7.23
N GLN A 162 11.23 1.96 -8.22
CA GLN A 162 9.90 1.50 -8.65
C GLN A 162 9.22 0.70 -7.55
N LEU A 163 9.96 -0.15 -6.83
CA LEU A 163 9.47 -0.88 -5.67
C LEU A 163 9.06 0.07 -4.54
N ALA A 164 9.85 1.12 -4.27
CA ALA A 164 9.54 2.12 -3.25
C ALA A 164 8.20 2.83 -3.55
N ILE A 165 8.00 3.29 -4.77
CA ILE A 165 6.80 4.02 -5.18
C ILE A 165 5.60 3.08 -5.31
N GLY A 166 5.79 1.93 -5.96
CA GLY A 166 4.76 0.91 -6.10
C GLY A 166 4.29 0.36 -4.75
N GLY A 167 5.19 0.23 -3.77
CA GLY A 167 4.88 -0.17 -2.41
C GLY A 167 3.97 0.82 -1.68
N ILE A 168 4.24 2.12 -1.82
CA ILE A 168 3.37 3.17 -1.25
C ILE A 168 1.98 3.15 -1.89
N ILE A 169 1.92 3.12 -3.22
CA ILE A 169 0.63 3.15 -3.94
C ILE A 169 -0.17 1.87 -3.64
N GLY A 170 0.48 0.71 -3.69
CA GLY A 170 -0.15 -0.59 -3.44
C GLY A 170 -0.62 -0.76 -2.00
N GLY A 171 0.16 -0.30 -1.01
CA GLY A 171 -0.22 -0.28 0.39
C GLY A 171 -1.47 0.56 0.62
N ASN A 172 -1.45 1.82 0.17
CA ASN A 172 -2.62 2.69 0.29
C ASN A 172 -3.86 2.18 -0.48
N MET A 173 -3.66 1.45 -1.58
CA MET A 173 -4.77 0.82 -2.30
C MET A 173 -5.40 -0.32 -1.49
N PHE A 174 -4.62 -1.02 -0.68
CA PHE A 174 -5.12 -2.05 0.24
C PHE A 174 -5.84 -1.45 1.45
N ASP A 175 -5.37 -0.31 1.95
CA ASP A 175 -5.90 0.36 3.15
C ASP A 175 -7.17 1.19 2.87
N ALA A 176 -7.48 1.48 1.61
CA ALA A 176 -8.65 2.26 1.20
C ALA A 176 -9.95 1.46 1.32
#